data_c9703ddcbdfce55e2073f93baa3b32a7
#
_entry.id   c9703ddcbdfce55e2073f93baa3b32a7
#
_cell.length_a   1.000
_cell.length_b   1.000
_cell.length_c   1.000
_cell.angle_alpha   90.00
_cell.angle_beta   90.00
_cell.angle_gamma   90.00
#
_symmetry.space_group_name_H-M   'P 1'
#
loop_
_entity.id
_entity.type
_entity.pdbx_description
1 polymer ?
#
loop_
_entity_poly.entity_id
_entity_poly.type
_entity_poly.pdbx_seq_one_letter_code
_entity_poly.pdbx_strand_id
1 'polypeptide(L)'
;MNKIKTTEPKVIWKLKCKLGEGTLWVKDHNSIYFVDIKKKSFFSLNIKNNKKKKYKVNKEIGFIAHVKGNIFILGLQGELRIQNIKTKKIFKSIPIEKDIKLNRINDGKTDPKGNLWFGTMDNLERKIEKGSLYKLDKYLNLIKVDQNYRITNGPAFLDEYNFYHTDSSKKIIYKIKINKKNNIVRKKIFKKFSQKDGSPDGMTLEVNKNLWVAHFHGACVSVFNKNAKLIHKISLPAKNVTNCTFGGHNNSEIFITTATKGMNKADLLKYRYSGFLFSVKTNTKGFLQKKFTPINEKKRSLLRTYSN
;
A
#
# COMPACT_ATOMS: atom_id res chain seq x y z
N MET A 1 -15.85 19.04 -13.73
CA MET A 1 -15.02 18.65 -12.55
C MET A 1 -13.98 19.71 -12.32
N ASN A 2 -13.83 20.19 -11.10
CA ASN A 2 -12.79 21.18 -10.77
C ASN A 2 -11.40 20.56 -11.00
N LYS A 3 -10.49 21.35 -11.60
CA LYS A 3 -9.10 20.97 -11.83
C LYS A 3 -8.43 20.63 -10.49
N ILE A 4 -7.71 19.50 -10.43
CA ILE A 4 -6.92 19.13 -9.25
C ILE A 4 -5.80 20.16 -9.09
N LYS A 5 -5.68 20.70 -7.88
CA LYS A 5 -4.62 21.62 -7.46
C LYS A 5 -3.85 21.00 -6.31
N THR A 6 -2.54 21.15 -6.31
CA THR A 6 -1.65 20.64 -5.25
C THR A 6 -0.62 21.71 -4.90
N THR A 7 -0.17 21.70 -3.64
CA THR A 7 1.03 22.45 -3.25
C THR A 7 2.28 21.74 -3.76
N GLU A 8 3.42 22.42 -3.71
CA GLU A 8 4.73 21.78 -3.87
C GLU A 8 4.95 20.69 -2.80
N PRO A 9 5.67 19.59 -3.14
CA PRO A 9 6.02 18.54 -2.21
C PRO A 9 6.92 19.06 -1.07
N LYS A 10 6.47 18.85 0.18
CA LYS A 10 7.22 19.21 1.38
C LYS A 10 7.83 17.97 2.03
N VAL A 11 9.13 18.00 2.31
CA VAL A 11 9.77 16.97 3.15
C VAL A 11 9.29 17.12 4.59
N ILE A 12 8.71 16.05 5.14
CA ILE A 12 8.24 16.02 6.54
C ILE A 12 9.07 15.09 7.43
N TRP A 13 9.84 14.16 6.82
CA TRP A 13 10.80 13.35 7.57
C TRP A 13 11.98 12.89 6.69
N LYS A 14 13.21 13.23 7.11
CA LYS A 14 14.47 12.90 6.45
C LYS A 14 15.03 11.56 6.97
N LEU A 15 14.60 10.43 6.38
CA LEU A 15 14.89 9.07 6.88
C LEU A 15 15.95 8.30 6.09
N LYS A 16 16.17 8.64 4.83
CA LYS A 16 16.99 7.88 3.87
C LYS A 16 16.57 6.39 3.82
N CYS A 17 15.27 6.11 3.69
CA CYS A 17 14.76 4.75 3.56
C CYS A 17 15.41 4.05 2.37
N LYS A 18 15.82 2.77 2.56
CA LYS A 18 16.31 1.96 1.45
C LYS A 18 15.15 1.61 0.49
N LEU A 19 14.00 1.21 1.06
CA LEU A 19 12.76 0.98 0.33
C LEU A 19 11.59 1.41 1.21
N GLY A 20 11.34 2.74 1.25
CA GLY A 20 10.20 3.31 1.96
C GLY A 20 8.92 2.95 1.23
N GLU A 21 7.88 2.42 1.92
CA GLU A 21 6.69 1.83 1.32
C GLU A 21 5.50 1.81 2.27
N GLY A 22 4.37 1.20 1.82
CA GLY A 22 3.26 0.78 2.65
C GLY A 22 2.63 1.89 3.48
N THR A 23 2.30 3.04 2.85
CA THR A 23 1.71 4.19 3.54
C THR A 23 0.32 3.89 4.07
N LEU A 24 0.07 4.22 5.35
CA LEU A 24 -1.19 4.05 6.05
C LEU A 24 -1.51 5.27 6.92
N TRP A 25 -2.60 5.97 6.64
CA TRP A 25 -3.11 7.00 7.52
C TRP A 25 -4.02 6.40 8.59
N VAL A 26 -3.71 6.62 9.86
CA VAL A 26 -4.54 6.21 11.01
C VAL A 26 -5.13 7.46 11.65
N LYS A 27 -6.39 7.76 11.31
CA LYS A 27 -7.10 8.97 11.77
C LYS A 27 -7.12 9.09 13.29
N ASP A 28 -7.44 8.00 14.01
CA ASP A 28 -7.52 7.98 15.48
C ASP A 28 -6.19 8.34 16.15
N HIS A 29 -5.08 8.10 15.47
CA HIS A 29 -3.74 8.43 15.96
C HIS A 29 -3.23 9.78 15.44
N ASN A 30 -3.96 10.45 14.54
CA ASN A 30 -3.47 11.60 13.77
C ASN A 30 -2.10 11.34 13.16
N SER A 31 -1.86 10.12 12.64
CA SER A 31 -0.53 9.66 12.28
C SER A 31 -0.48 8.96 10.94
N ILE A 32 0.55 9.29 10.17
CA ILE A 32 0.98 8.51 9.02
C ILE A 32 1.93 7.40 9.49
N TYR A 33 1.65 6.18 9.07
CA TYR A 33 2.50 5.01 9.22
C TYR A 33 3.05 4.59 7.86
N PHE A 34 4.25 4.03 7.84
CA PHE A 34 4.89 3.51 6.62
C PHE A 34 6.04 2.58 7.01
N VAL A 35 6.59 1.85 6.03
CA VAL A 35 7.65 0.85 6.26
C VAL A 35 8.94 1.24 5.54
N ASP A 36 10.07 0.69 5.97
CA ASP A 36 11.28 0.50 5.16
C ASP A 36 11.50 -1.00 5.06
N ILE A 37 11.10 -1.58 3.92
CA ILE A 37 11.11 -3.04 3.71
C ILE A 37 12.50 -3.61 3.97
N LYS A 38 13.53 -3.03 3.34
CA LYS A 38 14.90 -3.55 3.36
C LYS A 38 15.64 -3.26 4.67
N LYS A 39 15.19 -2.25 5.44
CA LYS A 39 15.71 -1.98 6.79
C LYS A 39 14.88 -2.64 7.90
N LYS A 40 13.92 -3.52 7.54
CA LYS A 40 13.11 -4.30 8.50
C LYS A 40 12.54 -3.41 9.60
N SER A 41 11.93 -2.29 9.20
CA SER A 41 11.45 -1.28 10.14
C SER A 41 10.15 -0.66 9.63
N PHE A 42 9.32 -0.20 10.55
CA PHE A 42 8.22 0.68 10.22
C PHE A 42 8.24 1.92 11.12
N PHE A 43 7.52 2.93 10.71
CA PHE A 43 7.57 4.26 11.30
C PHE A 43 6.17 4.81 11.52
N SER A 44 6.04 5.71 12.49
CA SER A 44 4.86 6.57 12.63
C SER A 44 5.27 8.01 12.87
N LEU A 45 4.57 8.93 12.21
CA LEU A 45 4.68 10.36 12.41
C LEU A 45 3.30 10.90 12.77
N ASN A 46 3.14 11.42 13.99
CA ASN A 46 1.94 12.17 14.36
C ASN A 46 2.06 13.58 13.81
N ILE A 47 1.13 13.96 12.93
CA ILE A 47 1.20 15.27 12.24
C ILE A 47 0.77 16.46 13.13
N LYS A 48 0.04 16.20 14.23
CA LYS A 48 -0.42 17.25 15.16
C LYS A 48 0.72 17.75 16.06
N ASN A 49 1.54 16.83 16.59
CA ASN A 49 2.61 17.15 17.57
C ASN A 49 4.01 16.78 17.06
N ASN A 50 4.16 16.41 15.79
CA ASN A 50 5.41 16.02 15.14
C ASN A 50 6.16 14.86 15.84
N LYS A 51 5.47 14.05 16.67
CA LYS A 51 6.08 12.91 17.35
C LYS A 51 6.41 11.80 16.37
N LYS A 52 7.69 11.47 16.30
CA LYS A 52 8.27 10.44 15.40
C LYS A 52 8.60 9.19 16.19
N LYS A 53 8.24 8.01 15.64
CA LYS A 53 8.61 6.71 16.23
C LYS A 53 9.11 5.78 15.16
N LYS A 54 10.11 4.97 15.50
CA LYS A 54 10.65 3.88 14.69
C LYS A 54 10.48 2.57 15.44
N TYR A 55 10.02 1.54 14.71
CA TYR A 55 9.84 0.18 15.22
C TYR A 55 10.68 -0.78 14.37
N LYS A 56 11.49 -1.59 15.00
CA LYS A 56 12.27 -2.66 14.35
C LYS A 56 11.48 -3.96 14.37
N VAL A 57 11.59 -4.74 13.30
CA VAL A 57 11.08 -6.11 13.18
C VAL A 57 12.21 -7.04 12.70
N ASN A 58 12.03 -8.35 12.88
CA ASN A 58 13.05 -9.33 12.54
C ASN A 58 13.04 -9.78 11.07
N LYS A 59 11.97 -9.48 10.32
CA LYS A 59 11.77 -9.86 8.92
C LYS A 59 11.53 -8.62 8.06
N GLU A 60 11.66 -8.74 6.74
CA GLU A 60 11.22 -7.69 5.83
C GLU A 60 9.71 -7.48 5.98
N ILE A 61 9.28 -6.22 5.96
CA ILE A 61 7.90 -5.81 6.18
C ILE A 61 7.41 -5.00 4.97
N GLY A 62 6.43 -5.53 4.23
CA GLY A 62 5.89 -4.89 3.03
C GLY A 62 4.87 -3.80 3.34
N PHE A 63 4.00 -4.04 4.31
CA PHE A 63 2.96 -3.08 4.71
C PHE A 63 2.56 -3.26 6.17
N ILE A 64 1.77 -2.31 6.66
CA ILE A 64 1.05 -2.41 7.93
C ILE A 64 -0.41 -2.04 7.74
N ALA A 65 -1.34 -2.71 8.44
CA ALA A 65 -2.77 -2.41 8.41
C ALA A 65 -3.32 -2.25 9.83
N HIS A 66 -4.17 -1.24 10.04
CA HIS A 66 -4.72 -0.94 11.35
C HIS A 66 -5.90 -1.86 11.68
N VAL A 67 -5.96 -2.35 12.92
CA VAL A 67 -7.08 -3.13 13.47
C VAL A 67 -7.86 -2.27 14.46
N LYS A 68 -7.30 -1.99 15.63
CA LYS A 68 -7.86 -1.08 16.65
C LYS A 68 -6.78 -0.65 17.64
N GLY A 69 -6.85 0.58 18.17
CA GLY A 69 -5.87 1.09 19.12
C GLY A 69 -4.43 0.84 18.62
N ASN A 70 -3.59 0.21 19.42
CA ASN A 70 -2.22 -0.15 19.04
C ASN A 70 -2.10 -1.53 18.37
N ILE A 71 -3.19 -2.16 17.97
CA ILE A 71 -3.17 -3.47 17.29
C ILE A 71 -3.15 -3.27 15.79
N PHE A 72 -2.16 -3.87 15.13
CA PHE A 72 -1.93 -3.82 13.68
C PHE A 72 -1.70 -5.21 13.13
N ILE A 73 -1.94 -5.37 11.83
CA ILE A 73 -1.41 -6.48 11.04
C ILE A 73 -0.12 -6.01 10.40
N LEU A 74 0.94 -6.78 10.57
CA LEU A 74 2.22 -6.58 9.92
C LEU A 74 2.36 -7.60 8.79
N GLY A 75 2.51 -7.14 7.55
CA GLY A 75 2.81 -7.99 6.38
C GLY A 75 4.30 -8.28 6.32
N LEU A 76 4.73 -9.33 7.01
CA LEU A 76 6.12 -9.75 7.11
C LEU A 76 6.47 -10.80 6.06
N GLN A 77 7.73 -10.94 5.69
CA GLN A 77 8.17 -12.03 4.83
C GLN A 77 7.75 -13.39 5.42
N GLY A 78 6.90 -14.13 4.68
CA GLY A 78 6.39 -15.44 5.04
C GLY A 78 5.25 -15.47 6.06
N GLU A 79 4.75 -14.33 6.55
CA GLU A 79 3.63 -14.31 7.50
C GLU A 79 2.86 -12.98 7.55
N LEU A 80 1.59 -13.05 7.90
CA LEU A 80 0.85 -11.92 8.48
C LEU A 80 0.84 -12.06 10.00
N ARG A 81 1.24 -11.01 10.72
CA ARG A 81 1.29 -11.00 12.18
C ARG A 81 0.34 -9.96 12.76
N ILE A 82 -0.66 -10.40 13.54
CA ILE A 82 -1.54 -9.51 14.32
C ILE A 82 -0.85 -9.23 15.63
N GLN A 83 -0.48 -7.98 15.88
CA GLN A 83 0.37 -7.61 17.01
C GLN A 83 -0.03 -6.25 17.58
N ASN A 84 0.11 -6.11 18.91
CA ASN A 84 0.13 -4.80 19.57
C ASN A 84 1.54 -4.19 19.40
N ILE A 85 1.65 -3.09 18.67
CA ILE A 85 2.94 -2.47 18.35
C ILE A 85 3.59 -1.75 19.55
N LYS A 86 2.82 -1.43 20.61
CA LYS A 86 3.33 -0.80 21.84
C LYS A 86 3.88 -1.85 22.81
N THR A 87 3.11 -2.89 23.12
CA THR A 87 3.49 -3.96 24.08
C THR A 87 4.26 -5.10 23.42
N LYS A 88 4.32 -5.14 22.08
CA LYS A 88 4.91 -6.24 21.27
C LYS A 88 4.17 -7.59 21.40
N LYS A 89 3.04 -7.66 22.13
CA LYS A 89 2.22 -8.88 22.25
C LYS A 89 1.71 -9.31 20.88
N ILE A 90 2.03 -10.54 20.49
CA ILE A 90 1.54 -11.19 19.28
C ILE A 90 0.23 -11.91 19.61
N PHE A 91 -0.82 -11.66 18.85
CA PHE A 91 -2.12 -12.32 19.03
C PHE A 91 -2.31 -13.48 18.06
N LYS A 92 -1.79 -13.35 16.83
CA LYS A 92 -1.92 -14.36 15.78
C LYS A 92 -0.80 -14.22 14.77
N SER A 93 -0.30 -15.34 14.28
CA SER A 93 0.59 -15.42 13.11
C SER A 93 -0.05 -16.33 12.08
N ILE A 94 -0.18 -15.84 10.84
CA ILE A 94 -0.78 -16.55 9.71
C ILE A 94 0.32 -16.73 8.68
N PRO A 95 0.77 -17.97 8.42
CA PRO A 95 1.83 -18.22 7.46
C PRO A 95 1.36 -17.97 6.03
N ILE A 96 2.26 -17.41 5.21
CA ILE A 96 2.03 -17.08 3.80
C ILE A 96 3.10 -17.79 2.98
N GLU A 97 2.68 -18.55 1.96
CA GLU A 97 3.56 -19.19 0.97
C GLU A 97 4.75 -19.95 1.59
N LYS A 98 4.48 -20.83 2.56
CA LYS A 98 5.52 -21.63 3.26
C LYS A 98 6.48 -22.33 2.32
N ASP A 99 5.97 -22.77 1.16
CA ASP A 99 6.72 -23.54 0.17
C ASP A 99 7.49 -22.65 -0.82
N ILE A 100 7.28 -21.33 -0.79
CA ILE A 100 7.94 -20.36 -1.66
C ILE A 100 8.83 -19.41 -0.81
N LYS A 101 9.87 -19.97 -0.21
CA LYS A 101 10.75 -19.29 0.78
C LYS A 101 11.35 -17.97 0.28
N LEU A 102 11.55 -17.83 -1.03
CA LEU A 102 12.12 -16.62 -1.63
C LEU A 102 11.10 -15.51 -1.86
N ASN A 103 9.80 -15.77 -1.69
CA ASN A 103 8.81 -14.73 -1.78
C ASN A 103 8.77 -13.87 -0.52
N ARG A 104 8.36 -12.64 -0.71
CA ARG A 104 7.97 -11.71 0.35
C ARG A 104 6.60 -11.10 0.08
N ILE A 105 5.96 -10.64 1.12
CA ILE A 105 4.81 -9.75 1.00
C ILE A 105 5.31 -8.38 0.53
N ASN A 106 4.60 -7.74 -0.41
CA ASN A 106 4.94 -6.42 -0.93
C ASN A 106 3.98 -5.35 -0.40
N ASP A 107 2.91 -5.04 -1.10
CA ASP A 107 1.94 -4.02 -0.70
C ASP A 107 0.63 -4.66 -0.24
N GLY A 108 -0.14 -3.95 0.59
CA GLY A 108 -1.44 -4.42 1.05
C GLY A 108 -2.31 -3.32 1.62
N LYS A 109 -3.62 -3.45 1.41
CA LYS A 109 -4.65 -2.50 1.88
C LYS A 109 -5.92 -3.21 2.32
N THR A 110 -6.68 -2.56 3.18
CA THR A 110 -8.03 -3.00 3.54
C THR A 110 -9.05 -2.53 2.50
N ASP A 111 -9.98 -3.42 2.17
CA ASP A 111 -11.10 -3.11 1.29
C ASP A 111 -12.21 -2.31 2.01
N PRO A 112 -13.23 -1.80 1.30
CA PRO A 112 -14.35 -1.07 1.91
C PRO A 112 -15.14 -1.87 2.95
N LYS A 113 -15.07 -3.21 2.94
CA LYS A 113 -15.70 -4.11 3.94
C LYS A 113 -14.79 -4.44 5.11
N GLY A 114 -13.54 -3.97 5.15
CA GLY A 114 -12.58 -4.23 6.22
C GLY A 114 -11.89 -5.59 6.12
N ASN A 115 -11.85 -6.24 4.95
CA ASN A 115 -10.96 -7.37 4.70
C ASN A 115 -9.59 -6.83 4.28
N LEU A 116 -8.53 -7.60 4.55
CA LEU A 116 -7.18 -7.26 4.12
C LEU A 116 -6.85 -7.91 2.78
N TRP A 117 -6.29 -7.14 1.85
CA TRP A 117 -5.77 -7.62 0.59
C TRP A 117 -4.29 -7.29 0.51
N PHE A 118 -3.50 -8.22 -0.02
CA PHE A 118 -2.06 -8.01 -0.16
C PHE A 118 -1.49 -8.86 -1.29
N GLY A 119 -0.37 -8.41 -1.83
CA GLY A 119 0.35 -9.11 -2.86
C GLY A 119 1.68 -9.66 -2.37
N THR A 120 2.12 -10.74 -3.01
CA THR A 120 3.46 -11.33 -2.83
C THR A 120 4.29 -11.17 -4.09
N MET A 121 5.61 -11.34 -3.96
CA MET A 121 6.54 -11.27 -5.09
C MET A 121 7.84 -12.02 -4.76
N ASP A 122 8.59 -12.38 -5.81
CA ASP A 122 9.97 -12.86 -5.64
C ASP A 122 10.86 -11.76 -5.05
N ASN A 123 11.46 -12.03 -3.89
CA ASN A 123 12.27 -11.04 -3.16
C ASN A 123 13.60 -10.68 -3.87
N LEU A 124 14.06 -11.55 -4.76
CA LEU A 124 15.25 -11.31 -5.60
C LEU A 124 14.91 -10.53 -6.89
N GLU A 125 13.63 -10.32 -7.18
CA GLU A 125 13.14 -9.53 -8.34
C GLU A 125 13.64 -10.07 -9.70
N ARG A 126 13.74 -11.38 -9.82
CA ARG A 126 14.27 -12.09 -11.01
C ARG A 126 13.37 -12.04 -12.26
N LYS A 127 12.32 -11.21 -12.24
CA LYS A 127 11.29 -11.11 -13.30
C LYS A 127 10.50 -12.40 -13.54
N ILE A 128 10.48 -13.33 -12.58
CA ILE A 128 9.66 -14.55 -12.59
C ILE A 128 8.26 -14.29 -12.03
N GLU A 129 7.28 -15.03 -12.49
CA GLU A 129 5.85 -14.82 -12.15
C GLU A 129 5.42 -15.66 -10.93
N LYS A 130 6.08 -15.45 -9.79
CA LYS A 130 5.84 -16.18 -8.53
C LYS A 130 4.95 -15.40 -7.53
N GLY A 131 4.57 -14.16 -7.86
CA GLY A 131 3.72 -13.34 -7.03
C GLY A 131 2.24 -13.70 -7.16
N SER A 132 1.50 -13.52 -6.07
CA SER A 132 0.06 -13.78 -5.98
C SER A 132 -0.65 -12.64 -5.26
N LEU A 133 -1.95 -12.48 -5.53
CA LEU A 133 -2.85 -11.59 -4.81
C LEU A 133 -3.71 -12.39 -3.84
N TYR A 134 -3.69 -12.00 -2.57
CA TYR A 134 -4.42 -12.65 -1.49
C TYR A 134 -5.45 -11.72 -0.86
N LYS A 135 -6.50 -12.33 -0.31
CA LYS A 135 -7.47 -11.70 0.59
C LYS A 135 -7.48 -12.47 1.92
N LEU A 136 -7.31 -11.76 3.02
CA LEU A 136 -7.63 -12.24 4.36
C LEU A 136 -9.00 -11.68 4.74
N ASP A 137 -9.99 -12.55 4.92
CA ASP A 137 -11.33 -12.14 5.29
C ASP A 137 -11.46 -11.85 6.80
N LYS A 138 -12.62 -11.36 7.22
CA LYS A 138 -12.91 -11.06 8.62
C LYS A 138 -12.87 -12.26 9.56
N TYR A 139 -12.97 -13.46 9.01
CA TYR A 139 -12.88 -14.74 9.74
C TYR A 139 -11.47 -15.31 9.78
N LEU A 140 -10.48 -14.56 9.26
CA LEU A 140 -9.08 -14.96 9.10
C LEU A 140 -8.88 -16.12 8.10
N ASN A 141 -9.80 -16.31 7.17
CA ASN A 141 -9.59 -17.22 6.04
C ASN A 141 -8.70 -16.53 5.01
N LEU A 142 -7.63 -17.20 4.61
CA LEU A 142 -6.71 -16.74 3.57
C LEU A 142 -7.16 -17.30 2.22
N ILE A 143 -7.44 -16.41 1.27
CA ILE A 143 -7.95 -16.75 -0.07
C ILE A 143 -6.93 -16.23 -1.09
N LYS A 144 -6.41 -17.11 -1.95
CA LYS A 144 -5.64 -16.70 -3.13
C LYS A 144 -6.64 -16.31 -4.21
N VAL A 145 -6.62 -15.05 -4.63
CA VAL A 145 -7.58 -14.50 -5.60
C VAL A 145 -7.00 -14.47 -7.01
N ASP A 146 -5.70 -14.20 -7.13
CA ASP A 146 -5.01 -14.13 -8.43
C ASP A 146 -3.53 -14.50 -8.28
N GLN A 147 -2.86 -14.80 -9.39
CA GLN A 147 -1.46 -15.23 -9.40
C GLN A 147 -0.74 -14.81 -10.69
N ASN A 148 0.54 -15.24 -10.84
CA ASN A 148 1.39 -14.97 -12.00
C ASN A 148 1.75 -13.49 -12.15
N TYR A 149 2.03 -12.84 -11.03
CA TYR A 149 2.59 -11.50 -10.96
C TYR A 149 4.11 -11.55 -10.78
N ARG A 150 4.81 -10.56 -11.31
CA ARG A 150 6.24 -10.35 -11.05
C ARG A 150 6.44 -9.49 -9.80
N ILE A 151 5.82 -8.29 -9.76
CA ILE A 151 5.89 -7.37 -8.64
C ILE A 151 4.50 -6.80 -8.40
N THR A 152 3.83 -7.27 -7.35
CA THR A 152 2.47 -6.85 -6.97
C THR A 152 2.48 -5.51 -6.25
N ASN A 153 1.58 -4.59 -6.60
CA ASN A 153 1.35 -3.34 -5.86
C ASN A 153 -0.13 -2.95 -5.82
N GLY A 154 -0.52 -2.20 -4.81
CA GLY A 154 -1.91 -1.94 -4.47
C GLY A 154 -2.50 -3.05 -3.61
N PRO A 155 -3.81 -3.26 -3.59
CA PRO A 155 -4.84 -2.71 -4.48
C PRO A 155 -5.32 -1.31 -4.12
N ALA A 156 -6.07 -0.69 -5.06
CA ALA A 156 -6.86 0.52 -4.79
C ALA A 156 -8.33 0.26 -5.15
N PHE A 157 -9.23 0.31 -4.16
CA PHE A 157 -10.62 -0.12 -4.28
C PHE A 157 -11.54 0.99 -4.77
N LEU A 158 -12.23 0.74 -5.90
CA LEU A 158 -13.34 1.56 -6.38
C LEU A 158 -14.63 1.31 -5.58
N ASP A 159 -14.84 0.04 -5.23
CA ASP A 159 -15.90 -0.49 -4.38
C ASP A 159 -15.50 -1.89 -3.87
N GLU A 160 -16.43 -2.66 -3.29
CA GLU A 160 -16.17 -3.98 -2.74
C GLU A 160 -15.82 -5.07 -3.76
N TYR A 161 -16.16 -4.85 -5.05
CA TYR A 161 -15.97 -5.84 -6.12
C TYR A 161 -15.04 -5.34 -7.22
N ASN A 162 -14.74 -4.05 -7.28
CA ASN A 162 -13.94 -3.44 -8.32
C ASN A 162 -12.72 -2.74 -7.73
N PHE A 163 -11.55 -3.03 -8.26
CA PHE A 163 -10.31 -2.43 -7.80
C PHE A 163 -9.24 -2.37 -8.90
N TYR A 164 -8.24 -1.55 -8.66
CA TYR A 164 -7.01 -1.53 -9.45
C TYR A 164 -5.94 -2.35 -8.74
N HIS A 165 -5.13 -3.08 -9.52
CA HIS A 165 -3.97 -3.83 -9.04
C HIS A 165 -2.84 -3.75 -10.05
N THR A 166 -1.59 -3.68 -9.58
CA THR A 166 -0.42 -3.41 -10.41
C THR A 166 0.49 -4.64 -10.50
N ASP A 167 1.05 -4.88 -11.69
CA ASP A 167 2.31 -5.58 -11.86
C ASP A 167 3.37 -4.55 -12.29
N SER A 168 4.17 -4.09 -11.34
CA SER A 168 5.15 -3.02 -11.56
C SER A 168 6.24 -3.41 -12.55
N SER A 169 6.67 -4.68 -12.54
CA SER A 169 7.69 -5.19 -13.46
C SER A 169 7.18 -5.28 -14.90
N LYS A 170 5.91 -5.60 -15.09
CA LYS A 170 5.24 -5.58 -16.40
C LYS A 170 4.82 -4.16 -16.82
N LYS A 171 4.93 -3.18 -15.90
CA LYS A 171 4.49 -1.79 -16.10
C LYS A 171 3.01 -1.67 -16.46
N ILE A 172 2.17 -2.45 -15.79
CA ILE A 172 0.73 -2.53 -16.08
C ILE A 172 -0.06 -2.32 -14.78
N ILE A 173 -1.10 -1.49 -14.87
CA ILE A 173 -2.19 -1.46 -13.90
C ILE A 173 -3.39 -2.18 -14.53
N TYR A 174 -3.92 -3.15 -13.82
CA TYR A 174 -5.16 -3.84 -14.16
C TYR A 174 -6.34 -3.22 -13.43
N LYS A 175 -7.50 -3.19 -14.09
CA LYS A 175 -8.81 -3.01 -13.44
C LYS A 175 -9.46 -4.38 -13.35
N ILE A 176 -9.72 -4.82 -12.11
CA ILE A 176 -10.21 -6.15 -11.79
C ILE A 176 -11.61 -6.05 -11.20
N LYS A 177 -12.51 -6.95 -11.63
CA LYS A 177 -13.82 -7.17 -11.03
C LYS A 177 -13.90 -8.60 -10.52
N ILE A 178 -14.37 -8.76 -9.28
CA ILE A 178 -14.64 -10.05 -8.65
C ILE A 178 -16.13 -10.23 -8.38
N ASN A 179 -16.56 -11.47 -8.16
CA ASN A 179 -17.89 -11.81 -7.67
C ASN A 179 -17.90 -11.98 -6.13
N LYS A 180 -19.07 -12.30 -5.56
CA LYS A 180 -19.25 -12.54 -4.12
C LYS A 180 -18.40 -13.70 -3.57
N LYS A 181 -18.00 -14.66 -4.43
CA LYS A 181 -17.13 -15.80 -4.07
C LYS A 181 -15.64 -15.46 -4.19
N ASN A 182 -15.29 -14.19 -4.48
CA ASN A 182 -13.94 -13.68 -4.75
C ASN A 182 -13.28 -14.19 -6.05
N ASN A 183 -14.04 -14.80 -6.95
CA ASN A 183 -13.53 -15.19 -8.26
C ASN A 183 -13.45 -13.98 -9.17
N ILE A 184 -12.36 -13.86 -9.94
CA ILE A 184 -12.21 -12.81 -10.96
C ILE A 184 -13.19 -13.10 -12.10
N VAL A 185 -14.10 -12.16 -12.33
CA VAL A 185 -15.05 -12.21 -13.46
C VAL A 185 -14.60 -11.30 -14.62
N ARG A 186 -13.69 -10.36 -14.36
CA ARG A 186 -13.10 -9.50 -15.39
C ARG A 186 -11.74 -8.96 -14.94
N LYS A 187 -10.73 -9.08 -15.80
CA LYS A 187 -9.42 -8.47 -15.63
C LYS A 187 -9.03 -7.79 -16.93
N LYS A 188 -8.87 -6.47 -16.91
CA LYS A 188 -8.52 -5.67 -18.09
C LYS A 188 -7.33 -4.77 -17.76
N ILE A 189 -6.51 -4.49 -18.74
CA ILE A 189 -5.49 -3.46 -18.65
C ILE A 189 -6.21 -2.10 -18.52
N PHE A 190 -5.96 -1.42 -17.41
CA PHE A 190 -6.37 -0.03 -17.20
C PHE A 190 -5.36 0.93 -17.82
N LYS A 191 -4.07 0.70 -17.53
CA LYS A 191 -2.98 1.54 -18.04
C LYS A 191 -1.71 0.71 -18.23
N LYS A 192 -1.05 0.90 -19.37
CA LYS A 192 0.31 0.44 -19.64
C LYS A 192 1.24 1.64 -19.66
N PHE A 193 2.42 1.51 -19.04
CA PHE A 193 3.40 2.59 -18.91
C PHE A 193 4.61 2.32 -19.81
N SER A 194 5.18 3.39 -20.34
CA SER A 194 6.41 3.34 -21.12
C SER A 194 7.65 3.29 -20.20
N GLN A 195 8.82 3.08 -20.79
CA GLN A 195 10.08 3.13 -20.04
C GLN A 195 10.33 4.52 -19.41
N LYS A 196 9.90 5.59 -20.08
CA LYS A 196 10.07 6.99 -19.63
C LYS A 196 9.21 7.33 -18.41
N ASP A 197 8.11 6.62 -18.21
CA ASP A 197 7.17 6.86 -17.10
C ASP A 197 7.67 6.29 -15.76
N GLY A 198 8.72 5.46 -15.77
CA GLY A 198 9.07 4.59 -14.65
C GLY A 198 8.13 3.39 -14.54
N SER A 199 8.06 2.78 -13.36
CA SER A 199 7.15 1.65 -13.09
C SER A 199 6.04 2.10 -12.14
N PRO A 200 4.75 1.79 -12.43
CA PRO A 200 3.67 2.06 -11.48
C PRO A 200 3.90 1.27 -10.20
N ASP A 201 3.73 1.94 -9.07
CA ASP A 201 4.01 1.39 -7.75
C ASP A 201 2.78 1.52 -6.84
N GLY A 202 2.90 1.83 -5.57
CA GLY A 202 1.79 2.01 -4.67
C GLY A 202 0.82 3.10 -5.13
N MET A 203 -0.48 2.91 -4.85
CA MET A 203 -1.54 3.76 -5.38
C MET A 203 -2.68 3.97 -4.39
N THR A 204 -3.45 5.03 -4.61
CA THR A 204 -4.66 5.34 -3.83
C THR A 204 -5.72 6.00 -4.71
N LEU A 205 -6.95 6.07 -4.21
CA LEU A 205 -8.08 6.74 -4.88
C LEU A 205 -8.53 7.95 -4.08
N GLU A 206 -8.98 8.98 -4.79
CA GLU A 206 -9.69 10.10 -4.22
C GLU A 206 -11.22 9.96 -4.44
N VAL A 207 -12.02 10.80 -3.76
CA VAL A 207 -13.49 10.68 -3.72
C VAL A 207 -14.17 10.70 -5.08
N ASN A 208 -13.60 11.36 -6.09
CA ASN A 208 -14.10 11.33 -7.47
C ASN A 208 -13.61 10.11 -8.27
N LYS A 209 -12.98 9.13 -7.58
CA LYS A 209 -12.47 7.87 -8.15
C LYS A 209 -11.33 8.04 -9.16
N ASN A 210 -10.59 9.17 -9.10
CA ASN A 210 -9.35 9.29 -9.84
C ASN A 210 -8.24 8.52 -9.11
N LEU A 211 -7.40 7.82 -9.88
CA LEU A 211 -6.34 6.96 -9.39
C LEU A 211 -5.03 7.72 -9.28
N TRP A 212 -4.48 7.82 -8.08
CA TRP A 212 -3.17 8.41 -7.77
C TRP A 212 -2.13 7.30 -7.70
N VAL A 213 -1.08 7.39 -8.51
CA VAL A 213 -0.08 6.33 -8.70
C VAL A 213 1.30 6.88 -8.47
N ALA A 214 2.06 6.27 -7.56
CA ALA A 214 3.49 6.53 -7.39
C ALA A 214 4.29 5.84 -8.52
N HIS A 215 5.41 6.43 -8.92
CA HIS A 215 6.24 5.91 -10.01
C HIS A 215 7.66 5.61 -9.54
N PHE A 216 7.99 4.34 -9.41
CA PHE A 216 9.37 3.91 -9.19
C PHE A 216 10.22 4.25 -10.43
N HIS A 217 11.34 4.93 -10.25
CA HIS A 217 12.17 5.56 -11.31
C HIS A 217 11.51 6.70 -12.10
N GLY A 218 10.30 7.13 -11.73
CA GLY A 218 9.57 8.16 -12.48
C GLY A 218 9.56 9.55 -11.82
N ALA A 219 10.08 9.69 -10.62
CA ALA A 219 10.17 10.94 -9.83
C ALA A 219 8.83 11.70 -9.72
N CYS A 220 7.70 11.00 -9.67
CA CYS A 220 6.39 11.64 -9.62
C CYS A 220 5.30 10.76 -9.00
N VAL A 221 4.20 11.41 -8.66
CA VAL A 221 2.86 10.81 -8.52
C VAL A 221 1.99 11.31 -9.67
N SER A 222 1.37 10.41 -10.43
CA SER A 222 0.44 10.74 -11.51
C SER A 222 -0.99 10.47 -11.11
N VAL A 223 -1.93 11.27 -11.61
CA VAL A 223 -3.36 11.11 -11.35
C VAL A 223 -4.08 10.80 -12.65
N PHE A 224 -4.76 9.67 -12.68
CA PHE A 224 -5.53 9.21 -13.85
C PHE A 224 -7.02 9.22 -13.55
N ASN A 225 -7.83 9.66 -14.51
CA ASN A 225 -9.28 9.54 -14.43
C ASN A 225 -9.74 8.11 -14.78
N LYS A 226 -11.05 7.84 -14.70
CA LYS A 226 -11.65 6.52 -14.98
C LYS A 226 -11.34 5.96 -16.38
N ASN A 227 -10.96 6.82 -17.34
CA ASN A 227 -10.62 6.48 -18.72
C ASN A 227 -9.09 6.38 -18.93
N ALA A 228 -8.29 6.25 -17.87
CA ALA A 228 -6.82 6.18 -17.90
C ALA A 228 -6.12 7.41 -18.53
N LYS A 229 -6.83 8.55 -18.64
CA LYS A 229 -6.24 9.83 -19.08
C LYS A 229 -5.53 10.48 -17.90
N LEU A 230 -4.28 10.88 -18.10
CA LEU A 230 -3.53 11.68 -17.14
C LEU A 230 -4.19 13.05 -16.99
N ILE A 231 -4.57 13.42 -15.75
CA ILE A 231 -5.26 14.68 -15.45
C ILE A 231 -4.46 15.57 -14.48
N HIS A 232 -3.49 15.01 -13.78
CA HIS A 232 -2.58 15.77 -12.91
C HIS A 232 -1.29 14.99 -12.67
N LYS A 233 -0.19 15.69 -12.37
CA LYS A 233 1.11 15.11 -12.04
C LYS A 233 1.80 15.95 -10.99
N ILE A 234 2.36 15.30 -9.96
CA ILE A 234 3.17 15.91 -8.91
C ILE A 234 4.61 15.44 -9.13
N SER A 235 5.51 16.33 -9.49
CA SER A 235 6.95 16.03 -9.58
C SER A 235 7.57 16.03 -8.19
N LEU A 236 8.47 15.09 -7.91
CA LEU A 236 9.20 15.00 -6.65
C LEU A 236 10.71 15.09 -6.87
N PRO A 237 11.46 15.73 -5.94
CA PRO A 237 12.92 15.75 -5.97
C PRO A 237 13.52 14.42 -5.44
N ALA A 238 12.86 13.30 -5.76
CA ALA A 238 13.24 11.94 -5.39
C ALA A 238 12.97 11.01 -6.57
N LYS A 239 13.96 10.20 -6.99
CA LYS A 239 13.86 9.36 -8.19
C LYS A 239 12.82 8.26 -8.05
N ASN A 240 12.86 7.51 -6.93
CA ASN A 240 11.99 6.38 -6.68
C ASN A 240 10.85 6.80 -5.75
N VAL A 241 9.71 7.13 -6.33
CA VAL A 241 8.47 7.39 -5.60
C VAL A 241 7.71 6.07 -5.51
N THR A 242 7.43 5.61 -4.30
CA THR A 242 7.07 4.21 -4.06
C THR A 242 5.60 4.03 -3.68
N ASN A 243 5.07 4.84 -2.76
CA ASN A 243 3.70 4.69 -2.31
C ASN A 243 3.08 6.04 -1.96
N CYS A 244 1.76 6.11 -1.99
CA CYS A 244 1.05 7.31 -1.59
C CYS A 244 -0.30 6.98 -0.94
N THR A 245 -0.70 7.81 0.04
CA THR A 245 -2.00 7.70 0.70
C THR A 245 -2.52 9.06 1.14
N PHE A 246 -3.83 9.22 1.09
CA PHE A 246 -4.49 10.39 1.66
C PHE A 246 -4.56 10.32 3.18
N GLY A 247 -4.50 11.48 3.82
CA GLY A 247 -4.62 11.64 5.26
C GLY A 247 -4.72 13.10 5.66
N GLY A 248 -4.29 13.43 6.87
CA GLY A 248 -4.40 14.76 7.43
C GLY A 248 -5.80 15.06 8.00
N HIS A 249 -6.03 16.30 8.44
CA HIS A 249 -7.23 16.70 9.15
C HIS A 249 -8.52 16.37 8.36
N ASN A 250 -8.60 16.80 7.10
CA ASN A 250 -9.77 16.63 6.22
C ASN A 250 -9.56 15.54 5.16
N ASN A 251 -8.55 14.66 5.34
CA ASN A 251 -8.15 13.66 4.34
C ASN A 251 -7.82 14.28 2.96
N SER A 252 -7.27 15.51 2.96
CA SER A 252 -6.90 16.30 1.79
C SER A 252 -5.39 16.57 1.69
N GLU A 253 -4.60 15.84 2.45
CA GLU A 253 -3.15 15.79 2.36
C GLU A 253 -2.72 14.42 1.86
N ILE A 254 -1.79 14.36 0.91
CA ILE A 254 -1.25 13.11 0.42
C ILE A 254 0.16 12.93 0.98
N PHE A 255 0.40 11.79 1.62
CA PHE A 255 1.70 11.37 2.14
C PHE A 255 2.35 10.44 1.13
N ILE A 256 3.64 10.66 0.85
CA ILE A 256 4.35 9.99 -0.23
C ILE A 256 5.67 9.44 0.30
N THR A 257 5.89 8.15 0.17
CA THR A 257 7.17 7.51 0.45
C THR A 257 8.08 7.45 -0.76
N THR A 258 9.37 7.40 -0.52
CA THR A 258 10.39 7.30 -1.55
C THR A 258 11.51 6.35 -1.12
N ALA A 259 12.36 5.94 -2.06
CA ALA A 259 13.42 4.94 -1.84
C ALA A 259 14.75 5.33 -2.45
N THR A 260 15.84 4.81 -1.85
CA THR A 260 17.20 4.87 -2.44
C THR A 260 17.62 3.55 -3.08
N LYS A 261 16.77 2.51 -3.07
CA LYS A 261 17.07 1.20 -3.66
C LYS A 261 17.37 1.34 -5.15
N GLY A 262 18.45 0.70 -5.62
CA GLY A 262 18.86 0.70 -7.03
C GLY A 262 19.41 2.02 -7.56
N MET A 263 19.64 3.03 -6.71
CA MET A 263 20.25 4.30 -7.09
C MET A 263 21.78 4.22 -7.03
N ASN A 264 22.44 4.73 -8.07
CA ASN A 264 23.89 4.92 -8.10
C ASN A 264 24.31 6.27 -7.47
N LYS A 265 25.60 6.58 -7.43
CA LYS A 265 26.12 7.84 -6.84
C LYS A 265 25.58 9.08 -7.53
N ALA A 266 25.51 9.09 -8.87
CA ALA A 266 24.97 10.22 -9.65
C ALA A 266 23.48 10.46 -9.35
N ASP A 267 22.69 9.40 -9.28
CA ASP A 267 21.29 9.48 -8.86
C ASP A 267 21.11 10.08 -7.46
N LEU A 268 21.93 9.64 -6.48
CA LEU A 268 21.87 10.14 -5.10
C LEU A 268 22.26 11.61 -4.99
N LEU A 269 23.18 12.10 -5.84
CA LEU A 269 23.54 13.51 -5.93
C LEU A 269 22.41 14.33 -6.53
N LYS A 270 21.82 13.85 -7.64
CA LYS A 270 20.72 14.54 -8.34
C LYS A 270 19.43 14.56 -7.53
N TYR A 271 19.07 13.43 -6.91
CA TYR A 271 17.81 13.25 -6.18
C TYR A 271 18.06 13.11 -4.67
N ARG A 272 18.62 14.15 -4.06
CA ARG A 272 19.10 14.19 -2.65
C ARG A 272 18.04 13.86 -1.61
N TYR A 273 16.77 13.97 -1.97
CA TYR A 273 15.64 13.73 -1.07
C TYR A 273 15.06 12.31 -1.22
N SER A 274 15.68 11.42 -2.00
CA SER A 274 15.26 10.02 -2.10
C SER A 274 15.37 9.29 -0.76
N GLY A 275 14.36 8.49 -0.44
CA GLY A 275 14.23 7.81 0.84
C GLY A 275 13.61 8.66 1.95
N PHE A 276 13.13 9.87 1.65
CA PHE A 276 12.42 10.74 2.59
C PHE A 276 10.91 10.53 2.50
N LEU A 277 10.19 10.97 3.54
CA LEU A 277 8.73 11.08 3.53
C LEU A 277 8.33 12.49 3.15
N PHE A 278 7.40 12.60 2.20
CA PHE A 278 6.84 13.86 1.73
C PHE A 278 5.37 13.99 2.08
N SER A 279 4.89 15.23 2.11
CA SER A 279 3.46 15.54 2.07
C SER A 279 3.16 16.63 1.03
N VAL A 280 1.94 16.57 0.50
CA VAL A 280 1.40 17.52 -0.49
C VAL A 280 -0.06 17.80 -0.12
N LYS A 281 -0.43 19.06 0.06
CA LYS A 281 -1.83 19.45 0.24
C LYS A 281 -2.54 19.50 -1.11
N THR A 282 -3.84 19.17 -1.12
CA THR A 282 -4.65 19.15 -2.34
C THR A 282 -6.05 19.68 -2.10
N ASN A 283 -6.72 20.15 -3.14
CA ASN A 283 -8.12 20.59 -3.11
C ASN A 283 -9.12 19.43 -3.25
N THR A 284 -8.65 18.18 -3.34
CA THR A 284 -9.51 16.98 -3.31
C THR A 284 -9.30 16.18 -2.02
N LYS A 285 -10.12 15.16 -1.79
CA LYS A 285 -10.08 14.32 -0.59
C LYS A 285 -9.95 12.85 -0.99
N GLY A 286 -9.15 12.09 -0.23
CA GLY A 286 -9.13 10.64 -0.36
C GLY A 286 -10.27 9.96 0.39
N PHE A 287 -10.50 8.68 0.09
CA PHE A 287 -11.33 7.83 0.93
C PHE A 287 -10.62 7.56 2.26
N LEU A 288 -11.41 7.52 3.35
CA LEU A 288 -10.88 7.07 4.63
C LEU A 288 -10.51 5.58 4.52
N GLN A 289 -9.26 5.28 4.80
CA GLN A 289 -8.80 3.88 4.81
C GLN A 289 -9.51 3.10 5.91
N LYS A 290 -10.14 1.98 5.55
CA LYS A 290 -10.85 1.13 6.50
C LYS A 290 -9.87 0.36 7.37
N LYS A 291 -10.28 0.09 8.62
CA LYS A 291 -9.57 -0.81 9.51
C LYS A 291 -9.86 -2.26 9.12
N PHE A 292 -8.90 -3.15 9.32
CA PHE A 292 -9.22 -4.58 9.31
C PHE A 292 -10.11 -4.90 10.51
N THR A 293 -11.21 -5.59 10.27
CA THR A 293 -12.23 -5.80 11.29
C THR A 293 -12.48 -7.30 11.50
N PRO A 294 -11.62 -8.01 12.29
CA PRO A 294 -11.83 -9.42 12.55
C PRO A 294 -13.13 -9.65 13.36
N ILE A 295 -13.86 -10.68 13.00
CA ILE A 295 -15.04 -11.13 13.75
C ILE A 295 -14.59 -12.12 14.82
N ASN A 296 -14.93 -11.88 16.07
CA ASN A 296 -14.59 -12.73 17.20
C ASN A 296 -15.29 -14.10 17.09
N GLU A 297 -14.63 -15.20 17.44
CA GLU A 297 -15.18 -16.57 17.31
C GLU A 297 -16.51 -16.76 18.05
N LYS A 298 -16.73 -16.05 19.17
CA LYS A 298 -18.04 -16.02 19.86
C LYS A 298 -19.19 -15.47 19.00
N LYS A 299 -18.92 -14.54 18.09
CA LYS A 299 -19.90 -14.06 17.09
C LYS A 299 -20.06 -15.02 15.90
N ARG A 300 -19.08 -15.90 15.65
CA ARG A 300 -19.13 -16.90 14.59
C ARG A 300 -20.15 -18.01 14.88
N SER A 301 -20.28 -18.41 16.15
CA SER A 301 -21.28 -19.39 16.59
C SER A 301 -22.70 -18.84 16.47
N LEU A 302 -22.94 -17.58 16.84
CA LEU A 302 -24.26 -16.93 16.73
C LEU A 302 -24.72 -16.77 15.27
N LEU A 303 -23.82 -16.48 14.32
CA LEU A 303 -24.19 -16.34 12.91
C LEU A 303 -24.47 -17.68 12.22
N ARG A 304 -23.91 -18.80 12.72
CA ARG A 304 -24.23 -20.14 12.21
C ARG A 304 -25.61 -20.67 12.65
N THR A 305 -26.12 -20.22 13.79
CA THR A 305 -27.42 -20.59 14.31
C THR A 305 -28.61 -19.89 13.63
N TYR A 306 -28.36 -18.83 12.83
CA TYR A 306 -29.40 -18.10 12.09
C TYR A 306 -29.41 -18.39 10.58
N SER A 307 -28.61 -19.35 10.10
CA SER A 307 -28.53 -19.74 8.68
C SER A 307 -28.98 -21.19 8.41
N ASN A 308 -29.78 -21.78 9.33
CA ASN A 308 -30.54 -23.01 9.12
C ASN A 308 -32.00 -22.69 9.07
#